data_54ad3467c7bf6b1f876a3b0869dce6be
#
_entry.id   54ad3467c7bf6b1f876a3b0869dce6be
#
_cell.length_a   1.000
_cell.length_b   1.000
_cell.length_c   1.000
_cell.angle_alpha   90.00
_cell.angle_beta   90.00
_cell.angle_gamma   90.00
#
_symmetry.space_group_name_H-M   'P 1'
#
loop_
_entity.id
_entity.type
_entity.pdbx_description
1 polymer ?
#
loop_
_entity_poly.entity_id
_entity_poly.type
_entity_poly.pdbx_seq_one_letter_code
_entity_poly.pdbx_strand_id
1 'polypeptide(L)'
;MFIAMNRFQVAKGSEAAFEQVWSSRDSQLENVPGFVEFHLLRGPEAVDHTLYASHTTWQDRAAFEAWTKSEAFRTAHQSAGANKPLYLGRPLFAGFEARQTVRPRKIAGD
;
A
#
# COMPACT_ATOMS: atom_id res chain seq x y z
N MET A 1 -4.21 11.76 -10.75
CA MET A 1 -3.91 10.97 -9.54
C MET A 1 -4.26 9.51 -9.77
N PHE A 2 -3.35 8.63 -9.42
CA PHE A 2 -3.55 7.19 -9.51
C PHE A 2 -3.38 6.58 -8.13
N ILE A 3 -4.25 5.63 -7.76
CA ILE A 3 -4.19 4.96 -6.46
C ILE A 3 -4.00 3.47 -6.70
N ALA A 4 -2.95 2.90 -6.12
CA ALA A 4 -2.67 1.47 -6.18
C ALA A 4 -2.98 0.85 -4.82
N MET A 5 -3.84 -0.16 -4.80
CA MET A 5 -4.26 -0.81 -3.56
C MET A 5 -4.07 -2.32 -3.65
N ASN A 6 -3.49 -2.90 -2.61
CA ASN A 6 -3.44 -4.34 -2.41
C ASN A 6 -4.20 -4.67 -1.14
N ARG A 7 -5.11 -5.64 -1.20
CA ARG A 7 -5.87 -6.08 -0.03
C ARG A 7 -5.36 -7.44 0.42
N PHE A 8 -5.21 -7.59 1.74
CA PHE A 8 -4.67 -8.80 2.37
C PHE A 8 -5.64 -9.30 3.43
N GLN A 9 -5.86 -10.61 3.46
CA GLN A 9 -6.60 -11.26 4.53
C GLN A 9 -5.58 -11.77 5.55
N VAL A 10 -5.26 -10.95 6.54
CA VAL A 10 -4.23 -11.30 7.52
C VAL A 10 -4.79 -12.30 8.52
N ALA A 11 -4.10 -13.42 8.70
CA ALA A 11 -4.54 -14.48 9.59
C ALA A 11 -4.72 -13.96 11.02
N LYS A 12 -5.77 -14.45 11.70
CA LYS A 12 -6.02 -14.08 13.10
C LYS A 12 -4.81 -14.41 13.96
N GLY A 13 -4.38 -13.43 14.76
CA GLY A 13 -3.20 -13.54 15.60
C GLY A 13 -1.92 -13.08 14.94
N SER A 14 -1.94 -12.82 13.64
CA SER A 14 -0.77 -12.36 12.90
C SER A 14 -0.77 -10.86 12.60
N GLU A 15 -1.74 -10.13 13.11
CA GLU A 15 -1.91 -8.71 12.79
C GLU A 15 -0.68 -7.89 13.19
N ALA A 16 -0.20 -8.06 14.41
CA ALA A 16 0.96 -7.30 14.88
C ALA A 16 2.21 -7.63 14.08
N ALA A 17 2.41 -8.91 13.75
CA ALA A 17 3.56 -9.34 12.95
C ALA A 17 3.48 -8.76 11.54
N PHE A 18 2.29 -8.71 10.96
CA PHE A 18 2.07 -8.15 9.62
C PHE A 18 2.39 -6.65 9.61
N GLU A 19 1.92 -5.90 10.61
CA GLU A 19 2.21 -4.48 10.72
C GLU A 19 3.71 -4.24 10.90
N GLN A 20 4.38 -5.11 11.68
CA GLN A 20 5.82 -5.00 11.91
C GLN A 20 6.61 -5.19 10.60
N VAL A 21 6.20 -6.13 9.76
CA VAL A 21 6.83 -6.34 8.46
C VAL A 21 6.78 -5.06 7.63
N TRP A 22 5.62 -4.40 7.59
CA TRP A 22 5.47 -3.18 6.79
C TRP A 22 6.24 -2.00 7.40
N SER A 23 6.23 -1.84 8.72
CA SER A 23 6.92 -0.73 9.37
C SER A 23 8.44 -0.83 9.27
N SER A 24 8.97 -2.06 9.17
CA SER A 24 10.41 -2.28 9.06
C SER A 24 10.92 -2.35 7.63
N ARG A 25 10.02 -2.31 6.63
CA ARG A 25 10.40 -2.41 5.22
C ARG A 25 10.99 -1.10 4.73
N ASP A 26 12.17 -1.20 4.12
CA ASP A 26 12.77 -0.06 3.42
C ASP A 26 12.28 -0.06 1.97
N SER A 27 11.23 0.70 1.72
CA SER A 27 10.61 0.75 0.40
C SER A 27 11.23 1.81 -0.51
N GLN A 28 11.94 2.79 0.07
CA GLN A 28 12.51 3.93 -0.65
C GLN A 28 11.47 4.76 -1.40
N LEU A 29 10.21 4.61 -1.04
CA LEU A 29 9.11 5.29 -1.74
C LEU A 29 9.26 6.82 -1.70
N GLU A 30 9.77 7.37 -0.59
CA GLU A 30 9.92 8.82 -0.46
C GLU A 30 10.84 9.43 -1.52
N ASN A 31 11.65 8.61 -2.18
CA ASN A 31 12.58 9.07 -3.21
C ASN A 31 12.10 8.77 -4.64
N VAL A 32 10.91 8.19 -4.79
CA VAL A 32 10.41 7.77 -6.10
C VAL A 32 9.66 8.91 -6.79
N PRO A 33 10.03 9.26 -8.04
CA PRO A 33 9.34 10.32 -8.76
C PRO A 33 7.84 10.02 -8.91
N GLY A 34 7.02 11.01 -8.62
CA GLY A 34 5.57 10.87 -8.74
C GLY A 34 4.87 10.22 -7.57
N PHE A 35 5.62 9.72 -6.59
CA PHE A 35 5.02 9.19 -5.37
C PHE A 35 4.44 10.34 -4.53
N VAL A 36 3.23 10.14 -3.99
CA VAL A 36 2.55 11.15 -3.17
C VAL A 36 2.52 10.73 -1.71
N GLU A 37 1.93 9.58 -1.40
CA GLU A 37 1.89 9.08 -0.03
C GLU A 37 1.53 7.61 0.02
N PHE A 38 1.81 6.98 1.15
CA PHE A 38 1.54 5.58 1.40
C PHE A 38 0.80 5.43 2.73
N HIS A 39 -0.17 4.53 2.74
CA HIS A 39 -0.85 4.12 3.98
C HIS A 39 -0.94 2.61 4.04
N LEU A 40 -0.68 2.05 5.22
CA LEU A 40 -1.12 0.71 5.54
C LEU A 40 -2.42 0.85 6.33
N LEU A 41 -3.49 0.26 5.82
CA LEU A 41 -4.84 0.42 6.36
C LEU A 41 -5.28 -0.88 7.02
N ARG A 42 -5.85 -0.75 8.22
CA ARG A 42 -6.48 -1.87 8.90
C ARG A 42 -8.00 -1.75 8.74
N GLY A 43 -8.62 -2.81 8.22
CA GLY A 43 -10.05 -2.86 7.98
C GLY A 43 -10.78 -3.74 9.00
N PRO A 44 -11.96 -4.22 8.65
CA PRO A 44 -12.78 -5.02 9.57
C PRO A 44 -12.20 -6.39 9.83
N GLU A 45 -12.57 -6.96 10.98
CA GLU A 45 -12.22 -8.32 11.35
C GLU A 45 -13.31 -9.27 10.87
N ALA A 46 -12.89 -10.40 10.33
CA ALA A 46 -13.77 -11.53 10.01
C ALA A 46 -13.43 -12.68 10.95
N VAL A 47 -14.07 -13.85 10.75
CA VAL A 47 -13.86 -14.99 11.63
C VAL A 47 -12.43 -15.51 11.57
N ASP A 48 -11.86 -15.58 10.38
CA ASP A 48 -10.54 -16.19 10.17
C ASP A 48 -9.45 -15.19 9.81
N HIS A 49 -9.78 -13.91 9.64
CA HIS A 49 -8.79 -12.93 9.24
C HIS A 49 -9.20 -11.51 9.63
N THR A 50 -8.23 -10.61 9.55
CA THR A 50 -8.46 -9.16 9.58
C THR A 50 -8.07 -8.61 8.21
N LEU A 51 -8.92 -7.78 7.63
CA LEU A 51 -8.63 -7.17 6.33
C LEU A 51 -7.62 -6.06 6.51
N TYR A 52 -6.58 -6.08 5.68
CA TYR A 52 -5.61 -4.98 5.58
C TYR A 52 -5.49 -4.56 4.13
N ALA A 53 -5.07 -3.32 3.92
CA ALA A 53 -4.77 -2.85 2.58
C ALA A 53 -3.53 -1.98 2.59
N SER A 54 -2.67 -2.14 1.58
CA SER A 54 -1.65 -1.15 1.28
C SER A 54 -2.23 -0.19 0.26
N HIS A 55 -2.03 1.09 0.47
CA HIS A 55 -2.65 2.14 -0.34
C HIS A 55 -1.59 3.16 -0.69
N THR A 56 -1.23 3.25 -1.97
CA THR A 56 -0.27 4.23 -2.46
C THR A 56 -0.93 5.19 -3.42
N THR A 57 -0.63 6.47 -3.25
CA THR A 57 -1.13 7.52 -4.13
C THR A 57 0.03 8.01 -5.00
N TRP A 58 -0.23 8.18 -6.29
CA TRP A 58 0.75 8.58 -7.30
C TRP A 58 0.19 9.76 -8.10
N GLN A 59 1.09 10.58 -8.63
CA GLN A 59 0.67 11.69 -9.49
C GLN A 59 -0.10 11.20 -10.70
N ASP A 60 0.35 10.08 -11.31
CA ASP A 60 -0.32 9.46 -12.44
C ASP A 60 0.04 7.98 -12.51
N ARG A 61 -0.63 7.26 -13.40
CA ARG A 61 -0.39 5.83 -13.62
C ARG A 61 1.03 5.57 -14.11
N ALA A 62 1.58 6.44 -14.94
CA ALA A 62 2.91 6.25 -15.51
C ALA A 62 3.99 6.21 -14.42
N ALA A 63 3.85 7.05 -13.38
CA ALA A 63 4.76 7.05 -12.25
C ALA A 63 4.72 5.73 -11.50
N PHE A 64 3.51 5.20 -11.25
CA PHE A 64 3.35 3.89 -10.62
C PHE A 64 3.97 2.78 -11.46
N GLU A 65 3.69 2.76 -12.75
CA GLU A 65 4.23 1.72 -13.63
C GLU A 65 5.75 1.77 -13.71
N ALA A 66 6.34 2.97 -13.74
CA ALA A 66 7.79 3.12 -13.74
C ALA A 66 8.39 2.56 -12.45
N TRP A 67 7.74 2.82 -11.30
CA TRP A 67 8.21 2.29 -10.03
C TRP A 67 8.19 0.76 -10.01
N THR A 68 7.13 0.13 -10.53
CA THR A 68 7.04 -1.35 -10.53
C THR A 68 8.14 -2.01 -11.34
N LYS A 69 8.80 -1.28 -12.22
CA LYS A 69 9.91 -1.78 -13.03
C LYS A 69 11.27 -1.37 -12.47
N SER A 70 11.32 -0.70 -11.33
CA SER A 70 12.54 -0.14 -10.77
C SER A 70 13.29 -1.09 -9.85
N GLU A 71 14.57 -0.78 -9.59
CA GLU A 71 15.36 -1.49 -8.59
C GLU A 71 14.74 -1.33 -7.19
N ALA A 72 14.23 -0.13 -6.89
CA ALA A 72 13.61 0.12 -5.60
C ALA A 72 12.42 -0.80 -5.35
N PHE A 73 11.61 -1.05 -6.37
CA PHE A 73 10.49 -1.99 -6.27
C PHE A 73 10.98 -3.40 -5.97
N ARG A 74 12.00 -3.87 -6.71
CA ARG A 74 12.55 -5.21 -6.51
C ARG A 74 13.11 -5.35 -5.10
N THR A 75 13.85 -4.34 -4.64
CA THR A 75 14.42 -4.35 -3.29
C THR A 75 13.32 -4.39 -2.23
N ALA A 76 12.28 -3.58 -2.37
CA ALA A 76 11.18 -3.52 -1.42
C ALA A 76 10.42 -4.85 -1.32
N HIS A 77 10.34 -5.61 -2.42
CA HIS A 77 9.58 -6.85 -2.47
C HIS A 77 10.44 -8.10 -2.38
N GLN A 78 11.73 -7.95 -2.16
CA GLN A 78 12.70 -9.03 -2.15
C GLN A 78 12.38 -10.13 -1.15
N SER A 79 11.86 -9.77 0.02
CA SER A 79 11.53 -10.71 1.08
C SER A 79 10.04 -11.01 1.20
N ALA A 80 9.22 -10.56 0.24
CA ALA A 80 7.76 -10.72 0.34
C ALA A 80 7.33 -12.17 0.50
N GLY A 81 8.02 -13.10 -0.18
CA GLY A 81 7.70 -14.52 -0.09
C GLY A 81 7.94 -15.14 1.27
N ALA A 82 8.83 -14.57 2.09
CA ALA A 82 9.13 -15.08 3.42
C ALA A 82 8.01 -14.85 4.42
N ASN A 83 7.06 -13.97 4.10
CA ASN A 83 5.98 -13.59 5.01
C ASN A 83 4.64 -14.20 4.63
N LYS A 84 4.63 -15.17 3.72
CA LYS A 84 3.39 -15.81 3.25
C LYS A 84 2.49 -16.35 4.36
N PRO A 85 3.01 -16.96 5.45
CA PRO A 85 2.13 -17.48 6.49
C PRO A 85 1.31 -16.44 7.24
N LEU A 86 1.63 -15.15 7.08
CA LEU A 86 0.92 -14.10 7.79
C LEU A 86 -0.45 -13.79 7.21
N TYR A 87 -0.73 -14.18 5.96
CA TYR A 87 -2.03 -13.91 5.35
C TYR A 87 -2.52 -15.09 4.53
N LEU A 88 -3.84 -15.11 4.31
CA LEU A 88 -4.53 -16.18 3.61
C LEU A 88 -4.67 -15.83 2.13
N GLY A 89 -4.34 -16.78 1.26
CA GLY A 89 -4.48 -16.60 -0.16
C GLY A 89 -3.56 -15.53 -0.72
N ARG A 90 -3.87 -15.05 -1.92
CA ARG A 90 -3.09 -14.03 -2.60
C ARG A 90 -3.62 -12.63 -2.28
N PRO A 91 -2.74 -11.61 -2.22
CA PRO A 91 -3.22 -10.24 -2.17
C PRO A 91 -4.03 -9.91 -3.42
N LEU A 92 -5.06 -9.09 -3.24
CA LEU A 92 -5.91 -8.65 -4.35
C LEU A 92 -5.53 -7.22 -4.72
N PHE A 93 -4.92 -7.07 -5.90
CA PHE A 93 -4.50 -5.77 -6.39
C PHE A 93 -5.61 -5.10 -7.20
N ALA A 94 -5.77 -3.78 -7.02
CA ALA A 94 -6.59 -2.96 -7.90
C ALA A 94 -5.94 -1.59 -8.03
N GLY A 95 -5.95 -1.05 -9.26
CA GLY A 95 -5.49 0.30 -9.53
C GLY A 95 -6.68 1.17 -9.88
N PHE A 96 -6.66 2.41 -9.41
CA PHE A 96 -7.78 3.34 -9.61
C PHE A 96 -7.26 4.68 -10.11
N GLU A 97 -7.92 5.24 -11.11
CA GLU A 97 -7.67 6.62 -11.51
C GLU A 97 -8.70 7.52 -10.82
N ALA A 98 -8.22 8.56 -10.15
CA ALA A 98 -9.11 9.50 -9.49
C ALA A 98 -9.89 10.27 -10.57
N ARG A 99 -11.21 10.17 -10.53
CA ARG A 99 -12.08 10.85 -11.48
C ARG A 99 -12.63 12.15 -10.90
N GLN A 100 -12.55 12.29 -9.59
CA GLN A 100 -12.96 13.51 -8.91
C GLN A 100 -12.19 13.58 -7.60
N THR A 101 -11.64 14.77 -7.30
CA THR A 101 -10.94 15.03 -6.04
C THR A 101 -11.50 16.31 -5.48
N VAL A 102 -11.94 16.25 -4.22
CA VAL A 102 -12.42 17.42 -3.49
C VAL A 102 -11.53 17.62 -2.27
N ARG A 103 -11.06 18.84 -2.07
CA ARG A 103 -10.23 19.20 -0.91
C ARG A 103 -10.96 20.23 -0.07
N PRO A 104 -10.63 20.31 1.23
CA PRO A 104 -11.20 21.35 2.06
C PRO A 104 -10.90 22.73 1.48
N ARG A 105 -11.84 23.64 1.63
CA ARG A 105 -11.64 25.03 1.22
C ARG A 105 -10.59 25.66 2.13
N LYS A 106 -9.62 26.38 1.53
CA LYS A 106 -8.64 27.11 2.32
C LYS A 106 -9.30 28.24 3.06
N ILE A 107 -8.94 28.37 4.34
CA ILE A 107 -9.35 29.52 5.13
C ILE A 107 -8.35 30.63 4.91
N ALA A 108 -8.83 31.90 4.82
CA ALA A 108 -7.95 33.05 4.63
C ALA A 108 -6.89 33.09 5.73
N GLY A 109 -5.61 33.20 5.33
CA GLY A 109 -4.48 33.23 6.25
C GLY A 109 -3.83 31.87 6.51
N ASP A 110 -4.35 30.82 5.96
CA ASP A 110 -3.73 29.47 6.07
C ASP A 110 -2.56 29.30 5.14
#